data_8b3ec3f1c2225e65cb5653309e5fa4aa
#
_entry.id   8b3ec3f1c2225e65cb5653309e5fa4aa
#
_cell.length_a   1.000
_cell.length_b   1.000
_cell.length_c   1.000
_cell.angle_alpha   90.00
_cell.angle_beta   90.00
_cell.angle_gamma   90.00
#
_symmetry.space_group_name_H-M   'P 1'
#
loop_
_entity.id
_entity.type
_entity.pdbx_description
1 polymer ?
#
loop_
_entity_poly.entity_id
_entity_poly.type
_entity_poly.pdbx_seq_one_letter_code
_entity_poly.pdbx_strand_id
1 'polypeptide(L)'
;MKKFLKALVSIMLVLATGCSSKTVKTSNSTKESSAKTFDGNYYNMINNGRSKNSEKFYLNFSNTKDLVTIGSGLQILSTKHFSTNDYYLSEGLQLTPTDYNNLLKRDSAGTKEEDRKYPDTLQIESGKTYEGLQSPVLVSNITEQDYYKKSGSSYALKGISVAIILDPKEQIDGKLSSPAITLSDEKLRSYAQQCVKKAYKYIRSKKKKLADVPVMIGIYRANNNEISETNGNYIYESFCEGGSVGTLKNVNHENVYFTSTRATKLDPATASEFATIKSNLKKASTEAAGLVGQANYIDDTIQTMKITAHLNIKTYTELLYLTSVIADNINSKFTQDFNIKVLVYSQDELMAVIIKQKGEDAKTSILEQ
;
A
#
# COMPACT_ATOMS: atom_id res chain seq x y z
N MET A 1 -7.63 69.17 25.45
CA MET A 1 -8.62 68.11 25.14
C MET A 1 -8.89 67.92 23.63
N LYS A 2 -8.98 68.96 22.77
CA LYS A 2 -9.29 68.82 21.33
C LYS A 2 -8.20 68.14 20.48
N LYS A 3 -6.93 68.16 20.88
CA LYS A 3 -5.83 67.54 20.14
C LYS A 3 -5.71 65.99 20.41
N PHE A 4 -6.12 65.58 21.60
CA PHE A 4 -6.13 64.12 21.93
C PHE A 4 -7.31 63.37 21.26
N LEU A 5 -8.44 64.08 21.07
CA LEU A 5 -9.59 63.47 20.42
C LEU A 5 -9.37 63.22 18.92
N LYS A 6 -8.55 64.07 18.23
CA LYS A 6 -8.17 63.84 16.81
C LYS A 6 -7.20 62.68 16.63
N ALA A 7 -6.31 62.42 17.59
CA ALA A 7 -5.39 61.27 17.53
C ALA A 7 -6.15 59.96 17.76
N LEU A 8 -7.15 59.91 18.63
CA LEU A 8 -7.96 58.72 18.90
C LEU A 8 -8.86 58.35 17.71
N VAL A 9 -9.42 59.34 17.02
CA VAL A 9 -10.25 59.09 15.81
C VAL A 9 -9.40 58.60 14.63
N SER A 10 -8.14 59.06 14.49
CA SER A 10 -7.23 58.58 13.46
C SER A 10 -6.77 57.15 13.70
N ILE A 11 -6.59 56.71 14.96
CA ILE A 11 -6.23 55.35 15.32
C ILE A 11 -7.43 54.39 15.12
N MET A 12 -8.67 54.83 15.40
CA MET A 12 -9.85 54.01 15.13
C MET A 12 -10.15 53.85 13.63
N LEU A 13 -9.82 54.84 12.78
CA LEU A 13 -10.00 54.70 11.33
C LEU A 13 -8.99 53.72 10.70
N VAL A 14 -7.80 53.57 11.29
CA VAL A 14 -6.79 52.57 10.80
C VAL A 14 -7.14 51.15 11.21
N LEU A 15 -7.87 50.96 12.32
CA LEU A 15 -8.33 49.64 12.76
C LEU A 15 -9.60 49.16 12.03
N ALA A 16 -10.36 50.04 11.38
CA ALA A 16 -11.57 49.68 10.63
C ALA A 16 -11.31 49.30 9.16
N THR A 17 -10.10 49.53 8.64
CA THR A 17 -9.72 49.11 7.27
C THR A 17 -9.01 47.81 7.21
N GLY A 18 -8.86 47.09 8.33
CA GLY A 18 -8.17 45.79 8.44
C GLY A 18 -9.03 44.53 8.21
N CYS A 19 -10.34 44.68 7.96
CA CYS A 19 -11.23 43.55 7.63
C CYS A 19 -11.71 43.57 6.18
N SER A 20 -10.82 43.82 5.26
CA SER A 20 -10.96 43.27 3.91
C SER A 20 -10.57 41.81 4.00
N SER A 21 -11.53 40.93 3.92
CA SER A 21 -11.31 39.52 3.62
C SER A 21 -10.59 39.41 2.27
N LYS A 22 -9.27 39.64 2.28
CA LYS A 22 -8.44 39.08 1.24
C LYS A 22 -8.68 37.59 1.34
N THR A 23 -9.53 37.07 0.46
CA THR A 23 -9.47 35.70 0.03
C THR A 23 -8.01 35.48 -0.29
N VAL A 24 -7.28 34.90 0.65
CA VAL A 24 -5.96 34.28 0.36
C VAL A 24 -6.31 33.23 -0.66
N LYS A 25 -6.16 33.57 -1.94
CA LYS A 25 -5.93 32.57 -2.96
C LYS A 25 -4.65 31.89 -2.49
N THR A 26 -4.80 30.86 -1.70
CA THR A 26 -3.78 29.81 -1.57
C THR A 26 -3.60 29.34 -3.00
N SER A 27 -2.63 29.92 -3.69
CA SER A 27 -2.02 29.26 -4.82
C SER A 27 -1.44 28.00 -4.21
N ASN A 28 -2.22 26.92 -4.22
CA ASN A 28 -1.69 25.58 -4.07
C ASN A 28 -0.78 25.40 -5.27
N SER A 29 0.45 25.92 -5.16
CA SER A 29 1.51 25.53 -6.08
C SER A 29 1.70 24.06 -5.82
N THR A 30 1.11 23.25 -6.68
CA THR A 30 1.27 21.80 -6.67
C THR A 30 2.77 21.51 -6.69
N LYS A 31 3.30 20.97 -5.58
CA LYS A 31 4.71 20.63 -5.48
C LYS A 31 4.93 19.32 -6.22
N GLU A 32 5.78 19.37 -7.22
CA GLU A 32 6.23 18.21 -7.97
C GLU A 32 7.47 17.60 -7.30
N SER A 33 7.54 16.29 -7.21
CA SER A 33 8.70 15.54 -6.75
C SER A 33 9.10 14.51 -7.80
N SER A 34 10.40 14.45 -8.13
CA SER A 34 10.91 13.51 -9.12
C SER A 34 11.05 12.11 -8.55
N ALA A 35 10.66 11.10 -9.35
CA ALA A 35 10.89 9.69 -9.03
C ALA A 35 12.33 9.23 -9.30
N LYS A 36 13.20 10.07 -9.89
CA LYS A 36 14.58 9.72 -10.25
C LYS A 36 15.47 9.36 -9.06
N THR A 37 15.06 9.72 -7.84
CA THR A 37 15.78 9.37 -6.60
C THR A 37 15.38 8.03 -6.03
N PHE A 38 14.35 7.36 -6.59
CA PHE A 38 13.90 6.05 -6.15
C PHE A 38 14.49 4.93 -7.00
N ASP A 39 14.72 3.79 -6.37
CA ASP A 39 15.08 2.56 -7.08
C ASP A 39 13.85 1.94 -7.73
N GLY A 40 13.83 1.82 -9.04
CA GLY A 40 12.79 1.15 -9.78
C GLY A 40 11.85 2.07 -10.56
N ASN A 41 10.77 1.50 -11.06
CA ASN A 41 9.81 2.18 -11.91
C ASN A 41 8.71 2.85 -11.07
N TYR A 42 8.96 4.09 -10.63
CA TYR A 42 8.03 4.89 -9.86
C TYR A 42 7.49 6.07 -10.66
N TYR A 43 6.31 6.54 -10.28
CA TYR A 43 5.75 7.78 -10.81
C TYR A 43 6.48 9.00 -10.24
N ASN A 44 6.61 10.05 -11.06
CA ASN A 44 6.78 11.38 -10.49
C ASN A 44 5.56 11.72 -9.65
N MET A 45 5.77 12.41 -8.54
CA MET A 45 4.71 12.71 -7.59
C MET A 45 4.34 14.18 -7.58
N ILE A 46 3.08 14.46 -7.34
CA ILE A 46 2.58 15.79 -7.04
C ILE A 46 1.91 15.79 -5.67
N ASN A 47 2.13 16.86 -4.93
CA ASN A 47 1.49 17.04 -3.63
C ASN A 47 0.26 17.95 -3.77
N ASN A 48 -0.90 17.35 -3.96
CA ASN A 48 -2.20 18.04 -4.00
C ASN A 48 -2.86 18.18 -2.62
N GLY A 49 -2.18 17.75 -1.57
CA GLY A 49 -2.68 17.73 -0.21
C GLY A 49 -2.69 16.32 0.39
N ARG A 50 -3.17 16.22 1.62
CA ARG A 50 -3.27 14.96 2.35
C ARG A 50 -4.71 14.45 2.34
N SER A 51 -4.88 13.17 2.10
CA SER A 51 -6.18 12.51 2.19
C SER A 51 -6.70 12.54 3.64
N LYS A 52 -7.94 12.98 3.81
CA LYS A 52 -8.62 12.91 5.12
C LYS A 52 -8.92 11.47 5.55
N ASN A 53 -8.80 10.52 4.64
CA ASN A 53 -9.00 9.10 4.90
C ASN A 53 -7.71 8.39 5.33
N SER A 54 -6.53 8.93 5.00
CA SER A 54 -5.25 8.28 5.29
C SER A 54 -5.06 8.02 6.79
N GLU A 55 -5.45 8.95 7.63
CA GLU A 55 -5.38 8.81 9.08
C GLU A 55 -6.33 7.72 9.60
N LYS A 56 -7.58 7.69 9.12
CA LYS A 56 -8.54 6.62 9.46
C LYS A 56 -8.10 5.26 8.93
N PHE A 57 -7.54 5.22 7.73
CA PHE A 57 -6.98 4.01 7.15
C PHE A 57 -5.89 3.44 8.05
N TYR A 58 -4.94 4.27 8.46
CA TYR A 58 -3.86 3.87 9.36
C TYR A 58 -4.37 3.35 10.72
N LEU A 59 -5.29 4.08 11.36
CA LEU A 59 -5.81 3.72 12.68
C LEU A 59 -6.65 2.44 12.69
N ASN A 60 -7.36 2.16 11.60
CA ASN A 60 -8.21 0.97 11.48
C ASN A 60 -7.44 -0.26 10.98
N PHE A 61 -6.18 -0.11 10.59
CA PHE A 61 -5.37 -1.17 10.05
C PHE A 61 -4.54 -1.80 11.17
N SER A 62 -4.97 -2.97 11.64
CA SER A 62 -4.29 -3.67 12.74
C SER A 62 -2.90 -4.20 12.37
N ASN A 63 -2.62 -4.34 11.05
CA ASN A 63 -1.39 -4.87 10.52
C ASN A 63 -0.64 -3.84 9.67
N THR A 64 0.31 -3.13 10.28
CA THR A 64 1.13 -2.11 9.61
C THR A 64 2.06 -2.67 8.53
N LYS A 65 2.38 -3.98 8.56
CA LYS A 65 3.23 -4.60 7.52
C LYS A 65 2.61 -4.56 6.13
N ASP A 66 1.26 -4.55 6.04
CA ASP A 66 0.55 -4.53 4.77
C ASP A 66 0.38 -3.10 4.19
N LEU A 67 0.51 -2.04 4.99
CA LEU A 67 0.30 -0.66 4.51
C LEU A 67 1.13 -0.32 3.27
N VAL A 68 2.44 -0.61 3.32
CA VAL A 68 3.36 -0.35 2.21
C VAL A 68 3.08 -1.31 1.05
N THR A 69 2.81 -2.59 1.35
CA THR A 69 2.53 -3.62 0.34
C THR A 69 1.25 -3.31 -0.43
N ILE A 70 0.19 -2.86 0.25
CA ILE A 70 -1.07 -2.44 -0.39
C ILE A 70 -0.82 -1.27 -1.33
N GLY A 71 -0.16 -0.21 -0.85
CA GLY A 71 0.07 1.00 -1.64
C GLY A 71 1.01 0.76 -2.83
N SER A 72 2.13 0.07 -2.62
CA SER A 72 3.08 -0.24 -3.69
C SER A 72 2.51 -1.24 -4.70
N GLY A 73 1.78 -2.25 -4.26
CA GLY A 73 1.12 -3.20 -5.14
C GLY A 73 0.02 -2.55 -5.98
N LEU A 74 -0.75 -1.61 -5.41
CA LEU A 74 -1.73 -0.82 -6.16
C LEU A 74 -1.05 0.00 -7.25
N GLN A 75 0.08 0.64 -6.92
CA GLN A 75 0.88 1.37 -7.89
C GLN A 75 1.36 0.45 -9.02
N ILE A 76 1.89 -0.73 -8.71
CA ILE A 76 2.36 -1.71 -9.71
C ILE A 76 1.23 -2.12 -10.66
N LEU A 77 0.05 -2.46 -10.13
CA LEU A 77 -1.12 -2.77 -10.97
C LEU A 77 -1.50 -1.60 -11.86
N SER A 78 -1.45 -0.40 -11.32
CA SER A 78 -1.83 0.82 -12.02
C SER A 78 -0.91 1.16 -13.20
N THR A 79 0.36 0.73 -13.19
CA THR A 79 1.30 0.97 -14.31
C THR A 79 0.85 0.32 -15.61
N LYS A 80 0.03 -0.72 -15.56
CA LYS A 80 -0.57 -1.37 -16.73
C LYS A 80 -1.57 -0.47 -17.47
N HIS A 81 -2.12 0.54 -16.78
CA HIS A 81 -3.19 1.42 -17.29
C HIS A 81 -2.77 2.88 -17.32
N PHE A 82 -1.91 3.28 -16.39
CA PHE A 82 -1.41 4.64 -16.23
C PHE A 82 0.12 4.58 -16.28
N SER A 83 0.72 4.90 -17.44
CA SER A 83 2.17 4.84 -17.64
C SER A 83 2.93 5.77 -16.68
N THR A 84 4.00 5.31 -16.05
CA THR A 84 4.88 6.12 -15.19
C THR A 84 5.55 7.28 -15.92
N ASN A 85 5.64 7.22 -17.27
CA ASN A 85 6.21 8.27 -18.09
C ASN A 85 5.24 9.45 -18.31
N ASP A 86 3.92 9.18 -18.30
CA ASP A 86 2.90 10.15 -18.68
C ASP A 86 2.10 10.68 -17.51
N TYR A 87 2.07 9.94 -16.40
CA TYR A 87 1.23 10.25 -15.26
C TYR A 87 2.07 10.61 -14.04
N TYR A 88 1.48 11.45 -13.23
CA TYR A 88 1.97 11.85 -11.91
C TYR A 88 1.06 11.23 -10.85
N LEU A 89 1.65 10.66 -9.81
CA LEU A 89 0.95 10.08 -8.68
C LEU A 89 0.68 11.12 -7.59
N SER A 90 -0.48 11.05 -7.00
CA SER A 90 -0.86 11.79 -5.81
C SER A 90 -1.60 10.91 -4.81
N GLU A 91 -1.70 11.38 -3.58
CA GLU A 91 -2.68 10.85 -2.62
C GLU A 91 -4.08 10.82 -3.22
N GLY A 92 -4.89 9.82 -2.85
CA GLY A 92 -6.28 9.71 -3.22
C GLY A 92 -7.13 10.77 -2.51
N LEU A 93 -7.72 11.69 -3.28
CA LEU A 93 -8.49 12.82 -2.76
C LEU A 93 -9.94 12.84 -3.24
N GLN A 94 -10.35 11.88 -4.07
CA GLN A 94 -11.67 11.89 -4.69
C GLN A 94 -12.73 11.27 -3.79
N LEU A 95 -12.38 10.23 -3.03
CA LEU A 95 -13.25 9.59 -2.05
C LEU A 95 -13.08 10.29 -0.68
N THR A 96 -14.18 10.83 -0.17
CA THR A 96 -14.23 11.53 1.11
C THR A 96 -14.45 10.56 2.28
N PRO A 97 -14.29 10.98 3.55
CA PRO A 97 -14.66 10.16 4.71
C PRO A 97 -16.11 9.68 4.70
N THR A 98 -17.04 10.46 4.11
CA THR A 98 -18.44 10.04 3.93
C THR A 98 -18.54 8.91 2.94
N ASP A 99 -17.79 8.95 1.83
CA ASP A 99 -17.77 7.86 0.84
C ASP A 99 -17.23 6.57 1.45
N TYR A 100 -16.17 6.65 2.26
CA TYR A 100 -15.65 5.49 3.00
C TYR A 100 -16.69 4.91 3.96
N ASN A 101 -17.42 5.76 4.70
CA ASN A 101 -18.51 5.29 5.56
C ASN A 101 -19.61 4.60 4.75
N ASN A 102 -20.02 5.17 3.61
CA ASN A 102 -21.06 4.59 2.77
C ASN A 102 -20.67 3.22 2.18
N LEU A 103 -19.38 3.03 1.90
CA LEU A 103 -18.87 1.78 1.33
C LEU A 103 -18.51 0.72 2.39
N LEU A 104 -18.13 1.13 3.61
CA LEU A 104 -17.59 0.22 4.63
C LEU A 104 -18.55 -0.06 5.80
N LYS A 105 -19.45 0.88 6.15
CA LYS A 105 -20.46 0.65 7.17
C LYS A 105 -21.62 -0.17 6.60
N ARG A 106 -22.39 -0.81 7.46
CA ARG A 106 -23.46 -1.72 7.09
C ARG A 106 -24.71 -1.51 7.93
N ASP A 107 -25.85 -1.72 7.33
CA ASP A 107 -27.13 -1.80 8.00
C ASP A 107 -27.34 -3.20 8.60
N SER A 108 -28.32 -3.32 9.52
CA SER A 108 -28.72 -4.61 10.06
C SER A 108 -29.54 -5.42 9.05
N ALA A 109 -29.42 -6.73 9.12
CA ALA A 109 -30.27 -7.64 8.33
C ALA A 109 -31.75 -7.37 8.60
N GLY A 110 -32.53 -7.36 7.54
CA GLY A 110 -33.97 -7.05 7.61
C GLY A 110 -34.30 -5.55 7.63
N THR A 111 -33.33 -4.64 7.60
CA THR A 111 -33.60 -3.21 7.39
C THR A 111 -34.29 -3.03 6.03
N LYS A 112 -35.45 -2.39 6.02
CA LYS A 112 -36.17 -2.08 4.79
C LYS A 112 -35.33 -1.18 3.89
N GLU A 113 -35.51 -1.29 2.57
CA GLU A 113 -34.70 -0.56 1.60
C GLU A 113 -34.75 0.97 1.81
N GLU A 114 -35.95 1.49 2.10
CA GLU A 114 -36.18 2.91 2.39
C GLU A 114 -35.53 3.43 3.67
N ASP A 115 -35.24 2.53 4.63
CA ASP A 115 -34.65 2.87 5.93
C ASP A 115 -33.13 2.66 5.96
N ARG A 116 -32.52 2.15 4.87
CA ARG A 116 -31.09 1.87 4.79
C ARG A 116 -30.26 3.14 4.82
N LYS A 117 -29.30 3.17 5.74
CA LYS A 117 -28.30 4.23 5.84
C LYS A 117 -27.12 4.03 4.89
N TYR A 118 -26.81 2.78 4.59
CA TYR A 118 -25.64 2.38 3.79
C TYR A 118 -26.03 1.46 2.62
N PRO A 119 -26.92 1.89 1.69
CA PRO A 119 -27.42 1.04 0.59
C PRO A 119 -26.33 0.64 -0.39
N ASP A 120 -25.25 1.42 -0.48
CA ASP A 120 -24.12 1.19 -1.39
C ASP A 120 -22.97 0.38 -0.75
N THR A 121 -23.17 -0.13 0.48
CA THR A 121 -22.11 -0.83 1.22
C THR A 121 -21.53 -2.02 0.47
N LEU A 122 -20.20 -2.20 0.61
CA LEU A 122 -19.50 -3.39 0.13
C LEU A 122 -19.65 -4.57 1.08
N GLN A 123 -20.07 -4.33 2.31
CA GLN A 123 -20.20 -5.33 3.37
C GLN A 123 -21.45 -6.22 3.22
N ILE A 124 -21.41 -7.34 3.91
CA ILE A 124 -22.59 -8.13 4.23
C ILE A 124 -23.37 -7.42 5.35
N GLU A 125 -24.69 -7.41 5.28
CA GLU A 125 -25.55 -6.83 6.32
C GLU A 125 -25.24 -7.44 7.70
N SER A 126 -25.21 -6.60 8.73
CA SER A 126 -24.98 -7.07 10.11
C SER A 126 -26.09 -8.02 10.54
N GLY A 127 -25.71 -9.16 11.09
CA GLY A 127 -26.65 -10.21 11.49
C GLY A 127 -27.00 -11.22 10.37
N LYS A 128 -26.56 -11.00 9.14
CA LYS A 128 -26.79 -11.94 8.03
C LYS A 128 -25.70 -13.01 8.00
N THR A 129 -26.11 -14.24 7.76
CA THR A 129 -25.17 -15.33 7.48
C THR A 129 -24.71 -15.28 6.03
N TYR A 130 -23.40 -15.47 5.81
CA TYR A 130 -22.80 -15.57 4.47
C TYR A 130 -21.81 -16.74 4.45
N GLU A 131 -22.03 -17.72 3.58
CA GLU A 131 -21.16 -18.89 3.38
C GLU A 131 -20.77 -19.60 4.71
N GLY A 132 -21.72 -19.73 5.63
CA GLY A 132 -21.53 -20.33 6.94
C GLY A 132 -20.98 -19.40 8.03
N LEU A 133 -20.58 -18.19 7.68
CA LEU A 133 -20.10 -17.19 8.63
C LEU A 133 -21.25 -16.33 9.15
N GLN A 134 -21.27 -16.09 10.46
CA GLN A 134 -22.29 -15.26 11.11
C GLN A 134 -21.86 -13.80 11.09
N SER A 135 -22.62 -12.95 10.36
CA SER A 135 -22.39 -11.51 10.34
C SER A 135 -20.93 -11.09 9.98
N PRO A 136 -20.29 -11.66 8.92
CA PRO A 136 -18.87 -11.42 8.67
C PRO A 136 -18.59 -9.98 8.22
N VAL A 137 -17.36 -9.51 8.46
CA VAL A 137 -16.81 -8.22 8.01
C VAL A 137 -15.69 -8.50 7.01
N LEU A 138 -16.07 -8.82 5.77
CA LEU A 138 -15.12 -9.29 4.76
C LEU A 138 -14.31 -8.18 4.08
N VAL A 139 -14.78 -6.92 4.11
CA VAL A 139 -14.01 -5.77 3.61
C VAL A 139 -13.42 -5.03 4.78
N SER A 140 -12.13 -5.21 5.02
CA SER A 140 -11.46 -4.56 6.15
C SER A 140 -11.21 -3.07 5.89
N ASN A 141 -10.90 -2.70 4.65
CA ASN A 141 -10.67 -1.30 4.28
C ASN A 141 -10.71 -1.08 2.76
N ILE A 142 -10.61 0.20 2.37
CA ILE A 142 -10.36 0.64 1.00
C ILE A 142 -9.27 1.71 1.03
N THR A 143 -8.51 1.88 -0.05
CA THR A 143 -7.58 2.99 -0.23
C THR A 143 -7.55 3.43 -1.68
N GLU A 144 -7.14 4.67 -1.92
CA GLU A 144 -7.20 5.33 -3.21
C GLU A 144 -5.85 5.94 -3.57
N GLN A 145 -5.52 5.95 -4.87
CA GLN A 145 -4.41 6.67 -5.47
C GLN A 145 -4.91 7.42 -6.71
N ASP A 146 -4.48 8.66 -6.87
CA ASP A 146 -4.89 9.55 -7.95
C ASP A 146 -3.78 9.73 -9.00
N TYR A 147 -4.15 9.68 -10.28
CA TYR A 147 -3.23 9.78 -11.41
C TYR A 147 -3.57 11.00 -12.27
N TYR A 148 -2.58 11.88 -12.42
CA TYR A 148 -2.73 13.16 -13.10
C TYR A 148 -1.84 13.21 -14.36
N LYS A 149 -2.28 13.98 -15.36
CA LYS A 149 -1.43 14.41 -16.47
C LYS A 149 -1.17 15.90 -16.39
N LYS A 150 0.05 16.30 -16.78
CA LYS A 150 0.43 17.72 -16.89
C LYS A 150 -0.36 18.37 -18.02
N SER A 151 -0.92 19.56 -17.78
CA SER A 151 -1.68 20.35 -18.73
C SER A 151 -1.22 21.80 -18.61
N GLY A 152 -0.28 22.22 -19.42
CA GLY A 152 0.40 23.51 -19.28
C GLY A 152 1.12 23.61 -17.93
N SER A 153 0.78 24.60 -17.13
CA SER A 153 1.31 24.80 -15.78
C SER A 153 0.49 24.11 -14.67
N SER A 154 -0.55 23.36 -15.02
CA SER A 154 -1.45 22.68 -14.09
C SER A 154 -1.44 21.16 -14.30
N TYR A 155 -2.18 20.45 -13.42
CA TYR A 155 -2.35 19.00 -13.49
C TYR A 155 -3.83 18.65 -13.54
N ALA A 156 -4.22 17.80 -14.47
CA ALA A 156 -5.58 17.31 -14.61
C ALA A 156 -5.67 15.85 -14.18
N LEU A 157 -6.66 15.51 -13.34
CA LEU A 157 -6.96 14.14 -12.96
C LEU A 157 -7.35 13.33 -14.20
N LYS A 158 -6.69 12.20 -14.43
CA LYS A 158 -6.86 11.35 -15.61
C LYS A 158 -7.00 9.88 -15.29
N GLY A 159 -6.95 9.51 -14.02
CA GLY A 159 -7.16 8.16 -13.55
C GLY A 159 -7.23 8.12 -12.04
N ILE A 160 -7.90 7.12 -11.50
CA ILE A 160 -7.85 6.75 -10.08
C ILE A 160 -7.69 5.25 -9.95
N SER A 161 -7.04 4.83 -8.88
CA SER A 161 -6.98 3.43 -8.48
C SER A 161 -7.51 3.27 -7.08
N VAL A 162 -8.32 2.22 -6.88
CA VAL A 162 -8.92 1.90 -5.59
C VAL A 162 -8.54 0.47 -5.23
N ALA A 163 -7.90 0.26 -4.09
CA ALA A 163 -7.75 -1.06 -3.51
C ALA A 163 -8.93 -1.35 -2.57
N ILE A 164 -9.53 -2.52 -2.73
CA ILE A 164 -10.50 -3.10 -1.79
C ILE A 164 -9.78 -4.23 -1.06
N ILE A 165 -9.63 -4.08 0.25
CA ILE A 165 -8.89 -5.03 1.10
C ILE A 165 -9.92 -6.02 1.65
N LEU A 166 -9.80 -7.27 1.23
CA LEU A 166 -10.62 -8.37 1.70
C LEU A 166 -9.88 -9.18 2.76
N ASP A 167 -10.57 -9.46 3.86
CA ASP A 167 -10.14 -10.41 4.86
C ASP A 167 -11.04 -11.65 4.75
N PRO A 168 -10.56 -12.74 4.11
CA PRO A 168 -11.38 -13.92 3.87
C PRO A 168 -11.45 -14.87 5.06
N LYS A 169 -10.70 -14.63 6.13
CA LYS A 169 -10.64 -15.49 7.32
C LYS A 169 -11.38 -14.84 8.49
N GLU A 170 -12.50 -15.41 8.84
CA GLU A 170 -13.37 -14.92 9.89
C GLU A 170 -13.74 -16.04 10.86
N GLN A 171 -13.97 -15.73 12.12
CA GLN A 171 -14.54 -16.65 13.08
C GLN A 171 -16.00 -16.98 12.71
N ILE A 172 -16.40 -18.26 12.86
CA ILE A 172 -17.72 -18.75 12.47
C ILE A 172 -18.85 -17.92 13.12
N ASP A 173 -18.72 -17.55 14.36
CA ASP A 173 -19.72 -16.82 15.14
C ASP A 173 -19.27 -15.42 15.57
N GLY A 174 -18.18 -14.92 14.99
CA GLY A 174 -17.60 -13.62 15.33
C GLY A 174 -16.89 -13.54 16.68
N LYS A 175 -16.69 -14.67 17.38
CA LYS A 175 -15.98 -14.71 18.65
C LYS A 175 -14.55 -15.22 18.46
N LEU A 176 -13.58 -14.55 19.07
CA LEU A 176 -12.15 -14.91 18.99
C LEU A 176 -11.83 -16.35 19.43
N SER A 177 -12.67 -16.92 20.31
CA SER A 177 -12.51 -18.31 20.79
C SER A 177 -13.04 -19.38 19.84
N SER A 178 -13.78 -18.97 18.81
CA SER A 178 -14.41 -19.91 17.88
C SER A 178 -13.47 -20.25 16.72
N PRO A 179 -13.64 -21.42 16.08
CA PRO A 179 -12.90 -21.77 14.89
C PRO A 179 -13.05 -20.70 13.80
N ALA A 180 -11.97 -20.41 13.10
CA ALA A 180 -12.01 -19.55 11.93
C ALA A 180 -12.21 -20.36 10.65
N ILE A 181 -12.99 -19.82 9.73
CA ILE A 181 -13.16 -20.33 8.37
C ILE A 181 -12.54 -19.37 7.39
N THR A 182 -11.84 -19.88 6.39
CA THR A 182 -11.40 -19.11 5.23
C THR A 182 -12.35 -19.39 4.07
N LEU A 183 -12.86 -18.34 3.44
CA LEU A 183 -13.67 -18.48 2.23
C LEU A 183 -12.86 -19.18 1.13
N SER A 184 -13.51 -20.09 0.38
CA SER A 184 -12.88 -20.69 -0.80
C SER A 184 -12.59 -19.61 -1.85
N ASP A 185 -11.60 -19.90 -2.72
CA ASP A 185 -11.22 -18.95 -3.78
C ASP A 185 -12.38 -18.62 -4.72
N GLU A 186 -13.29 -19.56 -4.98
CA GLU A 186 -14.49 -19.35 -5.78
C GLU A 186 -15.45 -18.35 -5.12
N LYS A 187 -15.70 -18.53 -3.82
CA LYS A 187 -16.58 -17.64 -3.04
C LYS A 187 -15.97 -16.25 -2.89
N LEU A 188 -14.67 -16.20 -2.64
CA LEU A 188 -13.92 -14.95 -2.56
C LEU A 188 -13.95 -14.20 -3.90
N ARG A 189 -13.79 -14.91 -5.03
CA ARG A 189 -13.91 -14.32 -6.37
C ARG A 189 -15.31 -13.75 -6.63
N SER A 190 -16.34 -14.50 -6.30
CA SER A 190 -17.72 -14.05 -6.44
C SER A 190 -18.01 -12.79 -5.62
N TYR A 191 -17.53 -12.76 -4.38
CA TYR A 191 -17.66 -11.60 -3.51
C TYR A 191 -16.86 -10.39 -4.02
N ALA A 192 -15.62 -10.60 -4.43
CA ALA A 192 -14.77 -9.56 -5.04
C ALA A 192 -15.44 -8.93 -6.27
N GLN A 193 -16.07 -9.74 -7.14
CA GLN A 193 -16.79 -9.24 -8.30
C GLN A 193 -17.99 -8.36 -7.92
N GLN A 194 -18.72 -8.72 -6.86
CA GLN A 194 -19.79 -7.88 -6.32
C GLN A 194 -19.25 -6.55 -5.76
N CYS A 195 -18.14 -6.60 -5.01
CA CYS A 195 -17.50 -5.41 -4.49
C CYS A 195 -17.05 -4.46 -5.60
N VAL A 196 -16.42 -4.97 -6.67
CA VAL A 196 -16.01 -4.17 -7.83
C VAL A 196 -17.21 -3.48 -8.48
N LYS A 197 -18.30 -4.23 -8.74
CA LYS A 197 -19.52 -3.69 -9.35
C LYS A 197 -20.12 -2.58 -8.48
N LYS A 198 -20.26 -2.80 -7.17
CA LYS A 198 -20.82 -1.82 -6.23
C LYS A 198 -19.93 -0.58 -6.12
N ALA A 199 -18.62 -0.74 -5.92
CA ALA A 199 -17.69 0.37 -5.80
C ALA A 199 -17.68 1.24 -7.06
N TYR A 200 -17.63 0.63 -8.25
CA TYR A 200 -17.68 1.36 -9.51
C TYR A 200 -19.00 2.10 -9.70
N LYS A 201 -20.14 1.43 -9.46
CA LYS A 201 -21.46 2.05 -9.51
C LYS A 201 -21.54 3.25 -8.57
N TYR A 202 -21.03 3.10 -7.33
CA TYR A 202 -20.97 4.18 -6.35
C TYR A 202 -20.18 5.38 -6.89
N ILE A 203 -18.95 5.14 -7.35
CA ILE A 203 -18.09 6.19 -7.90
C ILE A 203 -18.78 6.93 -9.03
N ARG A 204 -19.38 6.23 -9.99
CA ARG A 204 -20.08 6.85 -11.13
C ARG A 204 -21.34 7.62 -10.73
N SER A 205 -22.13 7.12 -9.79
CA SER A 205 -23.38 7.74 -9.37
C SER A 205 -23.19 8.93 -8.45
N LYS A 206 -22.20 8.86 -7.53
CA LYS A 206 -22.01 9.87 -6.47
C LYS A 206 -20.91 10.89 -6.81
N LYS A 207 -19.98 10.58 -7.70
CA LYS A 207 -18.83 11.41 -8.04
C LYS A 207 -18.90 11.91 -9.48
N LYS A 208 -19.77 12.89 -9.74
CA LYS A 208 -19.97 13.47 -11.09
C LYS A 208 -18.69 13.90 -11.78
N LYS A 209 -17.70 14.42 -11.00
CA LYS A 209 -16.39 14.83 -11.53
C LYS A 209 -15.55 13.65 -12.05
N LEU A 210 -15.90 12.42 -11.69
CA LEU A 210 -15.23 11.19 -12.11
C LEU A 210 -16.00 10.46 -13.23
N ALA A 211 -17.01 11.06 -13.82
CA ALA A 211 -17.87 10.40 -14.82
C ALA A 211 -17.06 9.77 -15.97
N ASP A 212 -16.03 10.47 -16.45
CA ASP A 212 -15.20 10.05 -17.57
C ASP A 212 -13.77 9.64 -17.16
N VAL A 213 -13.49 9.61 -15.84
CA VAL A 213 -12.16 9.25 -15.34
C VAL A 213 -12.06 7.72 -15.23
N PRO A 214 -11.09 7.06 -15.90
CA PRO A 214 -10.86 5.64 -15.73
C PRO A 214 -10.59 5.26 -14.28
N VAL A 215 -11.11 4.10 -13.86
CA VAL A 215 -10.97 3.58 -12.50
C VAL A 215 -10.37 2.17 -12.55
N MET A 216 -9.19 1.99 -12.02
CA MET A 216 -8.61 0.68 -11.76
C MET A 216 -9.02 0.25 -10.34
N ILE A 217 -9.58 -0.94 -10.19
CA ILE A 217 -9.94 -1.51 -8.89
C ILE A 217 -9.12 -2.76 -8.66
N GLY A 218 -8.25 -2.73 -7.65
CA GLY A 218 -7.46 -3.87 -7.20
C GLY A 218 -8.12 -4.54 -5.99
N ILE A 219 -8.15 -5.87 -5.98
CA ILE A 219 -8.60 -6.66 -4.83
C ILE A 219 -7.37 -7.23 -4.13
N TYR A 220 -7.17 -6.79 -2.91
CA TYR A 220 -6.10 -7.25 -2.04
C TYR A 220 -6.67 -8.25 -1.02
N ARG A 221 -6.08 -9.43 -0.96
CA ARG A 221 -6.37 -10.42 0.07
C ARG A 221 -5.41 -10.21 1.23
N ALA A 222 -5.93 -9.78 2.36
CA ALA A 222 -5.16 -9.68 3.59
C ALA A 222 -4.83 -11.07 4.13
N ASN A 223 -3.63 -11.22 4.66
CA ASN A 223 -3.28 -12.34 5.51
C ASN A 223 -3.52 -11.95 6.97
N ASN A 224 -3.64 -12.98 7.85
CA ASN A 224 -3.78 -12.75 9.27
C ASN A 224 -2.59 -11.94 9.83
N ASN A 225 -2.82 -11.31 10.97
CA ASN A 225 -1.80 -10.53 11.67
C ASN A 225 -0.72 -11.36 12.36
N GLU A 226 -0.58 -12.64 12.02
CA GLU A 226 0.46 -13.49 12.58
C GLU A 226 1.84 -13.09 12.05
N ILE A 227 2.81 -12.98 12.94
CA ILE A 227 4.19 -12.56 12.60
C ILE A 227 4.85 -13.57 11.63
N SER A 228 4.45 -14.83 11.71
CA SER A 228 4.94 -15.91 10.85
C SER A 228 4.42 -15.89 9.41
N GLU A 229 3.36 -15.14 9.14
CA GLU A 229 2.77 -15.04 7.81
C GLU A 229 3.39 -13.90 6.99
N THR A 230 3.41 -14.08 5.68
CA THR A 230 3.80 -13.04 4.73
C THR A 230 2.75 -11.92 4.73
N ASN A 231 3.09 -10.79 4.14
CA ASN A 231 2.09 -9.80 3.76
C ASN A 231 1.03 -10.44 2.87
N GLY A 232 -0.18 -9.86 2.86
CA GLY A 232 -1.18 -10.17 1.87
C GLY A 232 -0.73 -9.80 0.46
N ASN A 233 -1.59 -10.05 -0.51
CA ASN A 233 -1.25 -9.84 -1.92
C ASN A 233 -2.50 -9.49 -2.75
N TYR A 234 -2.28 -8.82 -3.88
CA TYR A 234 -3.32 -8.61 -4.88
C TYR A 234 -3.64 -9.93 -5.57
N ILE A 235 -4.93 -10.23 -5.69
CA ILE A 235 -5.44 -11.46 -6.30
C ILE A 235 -6.29 -11.20 -7.55
N TYR A 236 -6.91 -10.01 -7.64
CA TYR A 236 -7.72 -9.62 -8.79
C TYR A 236 -7.52 -8.14 -9.11
N GLU A 237 -7.73 -7.79 -10.38
CA GLU A 237 -7.86 -6.42 -10.86
C GLU A 237 -9.06 -6.28 -11.81
N SER A 238 -9.62 -5.07 -11.88
CA SER A 238 -10.62 -4.70 -12.85
C SER A 238 -10.39 -3.27 -13.31
N PHE A 239 -10.22 -3.06 -14.60
CA PHE A 239 -10.10 -1.73 -15.19
C PHE A 239 -11.43 -1.31 -15.79
N CYS A 240 -11.99 -0.22 -15.29
CA CYS A 240 -13.32 0.26 -15.56
C CYS A 240 -13.26 1.62 -16.26
N GLU A 241 -13.81 1.70 -17.48
CA GLU A 241 -13.87 2.94 -18.26
C GLU A 241 -15.16 2.99 -19.09
N GLY A 242 -15.49 4.17 -19.63
CA GLY A 242 -16.61 4.33 -20.57
C GLY A 242 -17.99 3.95 -20.01
N GLY A 243 -18.17 4.04 -18.69
CA GLY A 243 -19.45 3.68 -18.05
C GLY A 243 -19.64 2.18 -17.76
N SER A 244 -18.69 1.33 -18.17
CA SER A 244 -18.75 -0.12 -18.01
C SER A 244 -17.85 -0.63 -16.91
N VAL A 245 -18.32 -1.62 -16.16
CA VAL A 245 -17.49 -2.37 -15.20
C VAL A 245 -16.55 -3.28 -16.00
N GLY A 246 -15.27 -3.20 -15.73
CA GLY A 246 -14.28 -4.07 -16.35
C GLY A 246 -14.41 -5.53 -15.91
N THR A 247 -13.86 -6.42 -16.71
CA THR A 247 -13.75 -7.85 -16.34
C THR A 247 -12.81 -8.02 -15.16
N LEU A 248 -13.20 -8.85 -14.19
CA LEU A 248 -12.32 -9.22 -13.06
C LEU A 248 -11.26 -10.21 -13.56
N LYS A 249 -10.01 -9.75 -13.65
CA LYS A 249 -8.86 -10.54 -14.07
C LYS A 249 -8.09 -11.07 -12.86
N ASN A 250 -7.50 -12.25 -12.98
CA ASN A 250 -6.58 -12.74 -11.96
C ASN A 250 -5.30 -11.91 -11.97
N VAL A 251 -4.74 -11.75 -10.79
CA VAL A 251 -3.43 -11.15 -10.55
C VAL A 251 -2.61 -12.18 -9.78
N ASN A 252 -1.43 -12.49 -10.28
CA ASN A 252 -0.53 -13.44 -9.64
C ASN A 252 0.61 -12.67 -8.95
N HIS A 253 0.27 -11.97 -7.86
CA HIS A 253 1.25 -11.36 -6.96
C HIS A 253 1.37 -12.24 -5.72
N GLU A 254 2.58 -12.54 -5.31
CA GLU A 254 2.84 -13.35 -4.13
C GLU A 254 4.04 -12.83 -3.33
N ASN A 255 3.88 -12.79 -2.01
CA ASN A 255 4.98 -12.54 -1.07
C ASN A 255 5.37 -13.85 -0.40
N VAL A 256 6.67 -14.18 -0.40
CA VAL A 256 7.17 -15.48 0.05
C VAL A 256 8.34 -15.29 1.00
N TYR A 257 8.32 -15.98 2.13
CA TYR A 257 9.49 -16.06 3.02
C TYR A 257 10.47 -17.13 2.56
N PHE A 258 11.74 -16.80 2.56
CA PHE A 258 12.86 -17.70 2.47
C PHE A 258 13.37 -17.99 3.90
N THR A 259 13.41 -19.18 4.36
CA THR A 259 13.41 -20.53 3.79
C THR A 259 12.08 -21.31 4.02
N SER A 260 11.00 -20.95 3.39
CA SER A 260 9.72 -21.65 3.53
C SER A 260 9.58 -22.78 2.49
N THR A 261 8.70 -23.74 2.78
CA THR A 261 8.32 -24.76 1.79
C THR A 261 7.69 -24.14 0.55
N ARG A 262 6.98 -22.99 0.70
CA ARG A 262 6.39 -22.30 -0.44
C ARG A 262 7.47 -21.72 -1.36
N ALA A 263 8.53 -21.10 -0.81
CA ALA A 263 9.65 -20.61 -1.60
C ALA A 263 10.32 -21.74 -2.40
N THR A 264 10.57 -22.87 -1.75
CA THR A 264 11.17 -24.03 -2.40
C THR A 264 10.30 -24.60 -3.54
N LYS A 265 8.96 -24.54 -3.41
CA LYS A 265 8.04 -24.98 -4.48
C LYS A 265 7.92 -23.96 -5.61
N LEU A 266 7.93 -22.67 -5.29
CA LEU A 266 7.75 -21.60 -6.28
C LEU A 266 9.02 -21.36 -7.08
N ASP A 267 10.16 -21.26 -6.42
CA ASP A 267 11.47 -20.98 -7.02
C ASP A 267 12.57 -21.78 -6.31
N PRO A 268 12.73 -23.06 -6.66
CA PRO A 268 13.69 -23.92 -6.02
C PRO A 268 15.14 -23.48 -6.21
N ALA A 269 15.46 -22.83 -7.33
CA ALA A 269 16.81 -22.32 -7.61
C ALA A 269 17.18 -21.21 -6.62
N THR A 270 16.41 -20.13 -6.57
CA THR A 270 16.63 -19.01 -5.65
C THR A 270 16.57 -19.46 -4.18
N ALA A 271 15.70 -20.43 -3.84
CA ALA A 271 15.63 -20.97 -2.49
C ALA A 271 16.93 -21.73 -2.09
N SER A 272 17.53 -22.49 -2.99
CA SER A 272 18.82 -23.17 -2.79
C SER A 272 19.97 -22.18 -2.68
N GLU A 273 19.99 -21.15 -3.53
CA GLU A 273 20.99 -20.10 -3.53
C GLU A 273 20.95 -19.30 -2.22
N PHE A 274 19.75 -18.93 -1.76
CA PHE A 274 19.57 -18.24 -0.47
C PHE A 274 20.04 -19.12 0.72
N ALA A 275 19.74 -20.41 0.70
CA ALA A 275 20.23 -21.34 1.72
C ALA A 275 21.76 -21.44 1.72
N THR A 276 22.41 -21.37 0.56
CA THR A 276 23.86 -21.31 0.41
C THR A 276 24.44 -20.05 1.01
N ILE A 277 23.85 -18.87 0.72
CA ILE A 277 24.26 -17.58 1.30
C ILE A 277 24.17 -17.64 2.83
N LYS A 278 23.07 -18.16 3.36
CA LYS A 278 22.87 -18.35 4.80
C LYS A 278 23.94 -19.24 5.42
N SER A 279 24.29 -20.35 4.74
CA SER A 279 25.34 -21.26 5.18
C SER A 279 26.72 -20.61 5.17
N ASN A 280 27.05 -19.84 4.13
CA ASN A 280 28.33 -19.14 4.02
C ASN A 280 28.50 -18.07 5.10
N LEU A 281 27.43 -17.31 5.39
CA LEU A 281 27.45 -16.35 6.48
C LEU A 281 27.69 -17.02 7.85
N LYS A 282 27.05 -18.17 8.09
CA LYS A 282 27.25 -18.97 9.32
C LYS A 282 28.67 -19.51 9.45
N LYS A 283 29.34 -19.81 8.33
CA LYS A 283 30.77 -20.20 8.34
C LYS A 283 31.69 -19.00 8.63
N ALA A 284 31.31 -17.79 8.18
CA ALA A 284 32.07 -16.58 8.42
C ALA A 284 31.97 -16.10 9.89
N SER A 285 30.80 -16.33 10.52
CA SER A 285 30.57 -16.05 11.94
C SER A 285 29.61 -17.05 12.54
N THR A 286 30.08 -17.83 13.52
CA THR A 286 29.25 -18.82 14.24
C THR A 286 28.13 -18.15 15.06
N GLU A 287 28.30 -16.88 15.40
CA GLU A 287 27.33 -16.09 16.17
C GLU A 287 26.34 -15.29 15.28
N ALA A 288 26.42 -15.43 13.96
CA ALA A 288 25.43 -14.83 13.06
C ALA A 288 24.06 -15.44 13.34
N ALA A 289 23.17 -14.65 13.94
CA ALA A 289 21.91 -15.15 14.49
C ALA A 289 20.91 -15.57 13.41
N GLY A 290 20.89 -14.92 12.26
CA GLY A 290 20.00 -15.35 11.20
C GLY A 290 19.89 -14.43 9.99
N LEU A 291 19.56 -15.05 8.86
CA LEU A 291 19.20 -14.40 7.62
C LEU A 291 17.75 -14.78 7.28
N VAL A 292 16.90 -13.79 7.10
CA VAL A 292 15.51 -13.98 6.68
C VAL A 292 15.28 -13.20 5.40
N GLY A 293 14.87 -13.87 4.33
CA GLY A 293 14.48 -13.27 3.06
C GLY A 293 12.97 -13.20 2.93
N GLN A 294 12.47 -12.10 2.40
CA GLN A 294 11.09 -11.96 1.95
C GLN A 294 11.12 -11.44 0.52
N ALA A 295 10.60 -12.23 -0.40
CA ALA A 295 10.57 -11.88 -1.81
C ALA A 295 9.14 -11.60 -2.28
N ASN A 296 9.03 -10.70 -3.25
CA ASN A 296 7.81 -10.42 -3.99
C ASN A 296 7.93 -11.01 -5.41
N TYR A 297 6.93 -11.78 -5.79
CA TYR A 297 6.78 -12.39 -7.11
C TYR A 297 5.60 -11.77 -7.85
N ILE A 298 5.77 -11.60 -9.16
CA ILE A 298 4.71 -11.25 -10.10
C ILE A 298 4.78 -12.24 -11.25
N ASP A 299 3.67 -12.92 -11.53
CA ASP A 299 3.59 -13.96 -12.57
C ASP A 299 4.75 -14.97 -12.46
N ASP A 300 4.94 -15.50 -11.25
CA ASP A 300 5.97 -16.46 -10.85
C ASP A 300 7.43 -15.99 -11.04
N THR A 301 7.62 -14.73 -11.37
CA THR A 301 8.94 -14.10 -11.55
C THR A 301 9.28 -13.22 -10.34
N ILE A 302 10.45 -13.47 -9.73
CA ILE A 302 10.93 -12.65 -8.62
C ILE A 302 11.21 -11.22 -9.06
N GLN A 303 10.68 -10.26 -8.34
CA GLN A 303 10.86 -8.84 -8.60
C GLN A 303 11.85 -8.21 -7.62
N THR A 304 11.65 -8.49 -6.34
CA THR A 304 12.44 -7.91 -5.27
C THR A 304 12.61 -8.92 -4.14
N MET A 305 13.74 -8.82 -3.43
CA MET A 305 13.94 -9.52 -2.17
C MET A 305 14.45 -8.56 -1.11
N LYS A 306 13.75 -8.52 0.02
CA LYS A 306 14.24 -7.89 1.25
C LYS A 306 14.84 -8.95 2.13
N ILE A 307 16.10 -8.77 2.51
CA ILE A 307 16.80 -9.65 3.44
C ILE A 307 17.01 -8.90 4.76
N THR A 308 16.67 -9.52 5.86
CA THR A 308 17.01 -9.03 7.19
C THR A 308 18.09 -9.94 7.77
N ALA A 309 19.25 -9.37 8.05
CA ALA A 309 20.38 -10.05 8.68
C ALA A 309 20.49 -9.60 10.14
N HIS A 310 20.26 -10.53 11.07
CA HIS A 310 20.51 -10.32 12.50
C HIS A 310 21.85 -10.94 12.87
N LEU A 311 22.81 -10.08 13.20
CA LEU A 311 24.17 -10.44 13.52
C LEU A 311 24.48 -10.03 14.97
N ASN A 312 25.45 -10.69 15.58
CA ASN A 312 25.98 -10.31 16.89
C ASN A 312 27.37 -9.69 16.72
N ILE A 313 27.40 -8.46 16.21
CA ILE A 313 28.63 -7.74 15.86
C ILE A 313 29.26 -7.15 17.11
N LYS A 314 30.56 -7.38 17.31
CA LYS A 314 31.31 -6.92 18.48
C LYS A 314 32.34 -5.84 18.15
N THR A 315 32.75 -5.75 16.89
CA THR A 315 33.77 -4.78 16.45
C THR A 315 33.40 -4.17 15.09
N TYR A 316 33.91 -2.98 14.83
CA TYR A 316 33.74 -2.32 13.52
C TYR A 316 34.35 -3.15 12.38
N THR A 317 35.52 -3.80 12.60
CA THR A 317 36.12 -4.67 11.60
C THR A 317 35.25 -5.88 11.28
N GLU A 318 34.59 -6.45 12.28
CA GLU A 318 33.65 -7.55 12.10
C GLU A 318 32.40 -7.09 11.30
N LEU A 319 31.88 -5.89 11.57
CA LEU A 319 30.80 -5.27 10.77
C LEU A 319 31.19 -5.18 9.31
N LEU A 320 32.35 -4.61 9.00
CA LEU A 320 32.85 -4.50 7.62
C LEU A 320 33.02 -5.86 6.95
N TYR A 321 33.62 -6.82 7.67
CA TYR A 321 33.82 -8.18 7.15
C TYR A 321 32.52 -8.90 6.84
N LEU A 322 31.57 -8.93 7.78
CA LEU A 322 30.32 -9.66 7.60
C LEU A 322 29.41 -9.01 6.55
N THR A 323 29.39 -7.69 6.46
CA THR A 323 28.62 -7.00 5.40
C THR A 323 29.24 -7.25 4.02
N SER A 324 30.56 -7.28 3.87
CA SER A 324 31.19 -7.64 2.60
C SER A 324 30.91 -9.09 2.23
N VAL A 325 30.97 -10.05 3.18
CA VAL A 325 30.60 -11.44 2.93
C VAL A 325 29.17 -11.55 2.41
N ILE A 326 28.21 -10.79 2.97
CA ILE A 326 26.82 -10.80 2.48
C ILE A 326 26.76 -10.24 1.05
N ALA A 327 27.39 -9.08 0.79
CA ALA A 327 27.37 -8.44 -0.53
C ALA A 327 28.00 -9.35 -1.62
N ASP A 328 29.16 -9.95 -1.35
CA ASP A 328 29.85 -10.85 -2.26
C ASP A 328 29.04 -12.12 -2.56
N ASN A 329 28.37 -12.66 -1.55
CA ASN A 329 27.48 -13.81 -1.75
C ASN A 329 26.25 -13.43 -2.58
N ILE A 330 25.65 -12.26 -2.38
CA ILE A 330 24.52 -11.76 -3.21
C ILE A 330 24.95 -11.64 -4.67
N ASN A 331 26.14 -11.08 -4.94
CA ASN A 331 26.65 -10.92 -6.28
C ASN A 331 27.01 -12.23 -6.96
N SER A 332 27.49 -13.22 -6.20
CA SER A 332 28.05 -14.46 -6.76
C SER A 332 27.12 -15.66 -6.73
N LYS A 333 26.06 -15.67 -5.92
CA LYS A 333 25.22 -16.87 -5.69
C LYS A 333 23.88 -16.80 -6.36
N PHE A 334 23.24 -15.60 -6.43
CA PHE A 334 21.99 -15.49 -7.18
C PHE A 334 22.26 -15.51 -8.69
N THR A 335 21.68 -16.46 -9.37
CA THR A 335 21.76 -16.60 -10.84
C THR A 335 20.71 -15.74 -11.55
N GLN A 336 19.56 -15.49 -10.89
CA GLN A 336 18.57 -14.56 -11.37
C GLN A 336 18.93 -13.14 -10.96
N ASP A 337 18.67 -12.18 -11.85
CA ASP A 337 18.96 -10.77 -11.63
C ASP A 337 17.69 -9.99 -11.24
N PHE A 338 17.62 -9.59 -9.98
CA PHE A 338 16.50 -8.85 -9.38
C PHE A 338 16.99 -7.87 -8.32
N ASN A 339 16.09 -6.99 -7.87
CA ASN A 339 16.43 -6.00 -6.84
C ASN A 339 16.51 -6.64 -5.45
N ILE A 340 17.59 -6.36 -4.72
CA ILE A 340 17.81 -6.88 -3.37
C ILE A 340 18.12 -5.73 -2.41
N LYS A 341 17.47 -5.74 -1.25
CA LYS A 341 17.77 -4.84 -0.12
C LYS A 341 18.08 -5.67 1.11
N VAL A 342 19.25 -5.48 1.70
CA VAL A 342 19.63 -6.13 2.96
C VAL A 342 19.69 -5.08 4.05
N LEU A 343 19.02 -5.37 5.15
CA LEU A 343 19.10 -4.61 6.39
C LEU A 343 19.93 -5.43 7.38
N VAL A 344 21.08 -4.90 7.79
CA VAL A 344 22.00 -5.57 8.72
C VAL A 344 21.82 -4.97 10.10
N TYR A 345 21.33 -5.81 11.01
CA TYR A 345 21.12 -5.44 12.40
C TYR A 345 22.14 -6.12 13.30
N SER A 346 22.61 -5.40 14.32
CA SER A 346 23.30 -5.96 15.48
C SER A 346 22.48 -5.62 16.71
N GLN A 347 22.05 -6.66 17.44
CA GLN A 347 20.99 -6.50 18.42
C GLN A 347 19.75 -5.88 17.74
N ASP A 348 19.22 -4.76 18.19
CA ASP A 348 18.06 -4.07 17.58
C ASP A 348 18.49 -2.84 16.77
N GLU A 349 19.78 -2.62 16.57
CA GLU A 349 20.31 -1.45 15.88
C GLU A 349 20.63 -1.76 14.42
N LEU A 350 20.17 -0.90 13.49
CA LEU A 350 20.49 -0.99 12.07
C LEU A 350 21.90 -0.44 11.83
N MET A 351 22.84 -1.32 11.49
CA MET A 351 24.27 -1.00 11.35
C MET A 351 24.68 -0.75 9.90
N ALA A 352 24.04 -1.42 8.95
CA ALA A 352 24.36 -1.28 7.53
C ALA A 352 23.16 -1.58 6.64
N VAL A 353 23.21 -1.04 5.42
CA VAL A 353 22.28 -1.34 4.34
C VAL A 353 23.08 -1.78 3.11
N ILE A 354 22.67 -2.88 2.48
CA ILE A 354 23.22 -3.35 1.21
C ILE A 354 22.12 -3.27 0.16
N ILE A 355 22.39 -2.64 -0.97
CA ILE A 355 21.43 -2.48 -2.07
C ILE A 355 22.05 -3.03 -3.34
N LYS A 356 21.36 -3.97 -3.98
CA LYS A 356 21.63 -4.44 -5.33
C LYS A 356 20.46 -4.03 -6.22
N GLN A 357 20.71 -3.21 -7.21
CA GLN A 357 19.76 -2.96 -8.27
C GLN A 357 19.92 -4.03 -9.36
N LYS A 358 18.83 -4.33 -10.07
CA LYS A 358 18.87 -5.21 -11.23
C LYS A 358 19.85 -4.65 -12.26
N GLY A 359 20.80 -5.49 -12.70
CA GLY A 359 21.89 -5.11 -13.62
C GLY A 359 23.09 -4.48 -12.95
N GLU A 360 23.13 -4.32 -11.63
CA GLU A 360 24.25 -3.75 -10.88
C GLU A 360 24.75 -4.69 -9.78
N ASP A 361 26.00 -4.49 -9.37
CA ASP A 361 26.56 -5.13 -8.18
C ASP A 361 25.99 -4.51 -6.89
N ALA A 362 25.97 -5.30 -5.84
CA ALA A 362 25.55 -4.86 -4.52
C ALA A 362 26.52 -3.78 -3.95
N LYS A 363 25.93 -2.72 -3.42
CA LYS A 363 26.64 -1.61 -2.77
C LYS A 363 26.27 -1.59 -1.30
N THR A 364 27.27 -1.45 -0.42
CA THR A 364 27.11 -1.42 1.04
C THR A 364 27.27 0.01 1.55
N SER A 365 26.37 0.42 2.44
CA SER A 365 26.48 1.65 3.23
C SER A 365 26.49 1.30 4.71
N ILE A 366 27.56 1.65 5.40
CA ILE A 366 27.66 1.56 6.85
C ILE A 366 27.00 2.79 7.45
N LEU A 367 26.16 2.58 8.46
CA LEU A 367 25.48 3.66 9.16
C LEU A 367 26.33 4.03 10.39
N GLU A 368 27.14 5.05 10.22
CA GLU A 368 27.89 5.66 11.33
C GLU A 368 26.97 6.58 12.12
N GLN A 369 27.07 6.53 13.44
CA GLN A 369 26.31 7.41 14.34
C GLN A 369 26.96 8.79 14.44
#